data_9801d7544575c2b8b71879fd2bb9cfc3
#
_entry.id   9801d7544575c2b8b71879fd2bb9cfc3
#
_cell.length_a   1.000
_cell.length_b   1.000
_cell.length_c   1.000
_cell.angle_alpha   90.00
_cell.angle_beta   90.00
_cell.angle_gamma   90.00
#
_symmetry.space_group_name_H-M   'P 1'
#
loop_
_entity.id
_entity.type
_entity.pdbx_description
1 polymer ?
#
loop_
_entity_poly.entity_id
_entity_poly.type
_entity_poly.pdbx_seq_one_letter_code
_entity_poly.pdbx_strand_id
1 'polypeptide(L)'
;MKNDIRAIFLAVAAMSLVGCAATQPSGDSFNARQLSTANYAKKVDTFVIIHDASSSMAHKHMGRAKIDISKEILSNMNQTIPQLDFNSGLTSYGSGAKVHFGLAEYSRSGLGDAIEKLTNATGPSPMDAGLKTTNNKFLTGLGLGKISMFIVSDGISDVSNSGGPGERNAAISAAKKIKDQLGDRVCIYPIQIGNEPGGKEFMHKLAEIGGCGFLTNHKHISSPDSMASFVIMTLLGPIESESQVSDTSPDKITFSADALFDFDGSVLKQDGKKSLDNLMTELGKVKYDVIIALGYTDHIGSEDYNKKLSMKRAEAVKNYLVSTHSIDPSDIFVDGKGEANPVTGVGTWSGVCRGKGQKLKDCLQPDRRVEIEIAGVR
;
A
#
# COMPACT_ATOMS: atom_id res chain seq x y z
N MET A 1 34.24 90.71 0.87
CA MET A 1 34.56 89.52 0.08
C MET A 1 34.38 88.31 0.98
N LYS A 2 33.22 87.78 1.09
CA LYS A 2 32.87 86.51 1.80
C LYS A 2 31.77 85.85 1.00
N ASN A 3 32.08 84.69 0.45
CA ASN A 3 31.14 83.80 -0.26
C ASN A 3 30.49 82.89 0.73
N ASP A 4 29.20 82.95 0.93
CA ASP A 4 28.38 82.03 1.69
C ASP A 4 27.77 81.01 0.71
N ILE A 5 28.23 79.79 0.82
CA ILE A 5 27.65 78.67 0.10
C ILE A 5 26.61 78.04 1.04
N ARG A 6 25.32 78.15 0.67
CA ARG A 6 24.23 77.50 1.34
C ARG A 6 24.11 75.99 0.81
N ALA A 7 24.36 75.06 1.68
CA ALA A 7 24.11 73.67 1.41
C ALA A 7 22.60 73.35 1.57
N ILE A 8 22.00 72.83 0.52
CA ILE A 8 20.62 72.36 0.51
C ILE A 8 20.64 70.90 0.93
N PHE A 9 20.09 70.57 2.10
CA PHE A 9 19.84 69.19 2.52
C PHE A 9 18.57 68.70 1.84
N LEU A 10 18.71 67.70 0.93
CA LEU A 10 17.60 66.96 0.42
C LEU A 10 17.35 65.77 1.42
N ALA A 11 16.23 65.81 2.11
CA ALA A 11 15.76 64.68 2.93
C ALA A 11 15.08 63.67 2.00
N VAL A 12 15.74 62.53 1.81
CA VAL A 12 15.13 61.35 1.15
C VAL A 12 14.33 60.60 2.19
N ALA A 13 13.02 60.69 2.11
CA ALA A 13 12.12 59.84 2.91
C ALA A 13 12.14 58.41 2.37
N ALA A 14 12.79 57.51 3.09
CA ALA A 14 12.71 56.09 2.82
C ALA A 14 11.35 55.55 3.31
N MET A 15 10.41 55.29 2.38
CA MET A 15 9.22 54.53 2.65
C MET A 15 9.61 53.04 2.81
N SER A 16 9.66 52.55 4.04
CA SER A 16 9.75 51.13 4.34
C SER A 16 8.42 50.46 3.98
N LEU A 17 8.39 49.76 2.86
CA LEU A 17 7.35 48.79 2.53
C LEU A 17 7.48 47.60 3.50
N VAL A 18 6.64 47.60 4.54
CA VAL A 18 6.41 46.39 5.34
C VAL A 18 5.62 45.42 4.47
N GLY A 19 6.34 44.56 3.76
CA GLY A 19 5.77 43.42 3.10
C GLY A 19 5.24 42.44 4.17
N CYS A 20 3.92 42.27 4.24
CA CYS A 20 3.34 41.13 4.93
C CYS A 20 3.88 39.84 4.27
N ALA A 21 4.93 39.27 4.85
CA ALA A 21 5.29 37.91 4.55
C ALA A 21 4.12 37.02 5.05
N ALA A 22 3.32 36.52 4.12
CA ALA A 22 2.40 35.46 4.42
C ALA A 22 3.25 34.29 4.95
N THR A 23 3.15 34.01 6.25
CA THR A 23 3.69 32.82 6.86
C THR A 23 2.96 31.66 6.20
N GLN A 24 3.62 31.00 5.24
CA GLN A 24 3.22 29.67 4.82
C GLN A 24 3.25 28.79 6.08
N PRO A 25 2.21 27.97 6.31
CA PRO A 25 2.29 26.97 7.37
C PRO A 25 3.50 26.10 7.04
N SER A 26 4.46 26.04 7.96
CA SER A 26 5.59 25.12 7.94
C SER A 26 5.02 23.71 8.14
N GLY A 27 4.52 23.11 7.06
CA GLY A 27 4.38 21.66 7.00
C GLY A 27 5.80 21.11 7.03
N ASP A 28 6.10 20.25 8.01
CA ASP A 28 7.37 19.55 8.05
C ASP A 28 7.60 18.91 6.67
N SER A 29 8.67 19.31 6.01
CA SER A 29 9.02 18.77 4.70
C SER A 29 9.28 17.29 4.87
N PHE A 30 8.60 16.45 4.07
CA PHE A 30 8.84 15.01 4.09
C PHE A 30 10.32 14.74 3.79
N ASN A 31 11.02 14.19 4.78
CA ASN A 31 12.42 13.82 4.64
C ASN A 31 12.49 12.29 4.47
N ALA A 32 12.57 11.84 3.22
CA ALA A 32 12.55 10.42 2.90
C ALA A 32 13.65 9.65 3.66
N ARG A 33 13.29 8.58 4.36
CA ARG A 33 14.26 7.63 4.91
C ARG A 33 15.00 6.97 3.74
N GLN A 34 16.31 7.15 3.70
CA GLN A 34 17.15 6.60 2.64
C GLN A 34 17.31 5.09 2.83
N LEU A 35 16.92 4.32 1.83
CA LEU A 35 17.10 2.86 1.78
C LEU A 35 18.42 2.54 1.09
N SER A 36 19.34 1.94 1.83
CA SER A 36 20.67 1.61 1.32
C SER A 36 20.61 0.42 0.35
N THR A 37 21.16 0.58 -0.83
CA THR A 37 21.34 -0.52 -1.80
C THR A 37 22.36 -1.57 -1.32
N ALA A 38 23.08 -1.33 -0.23
CA ALA A 38 23.90 -2.32 0.43
C ALA A 38 23.11 -3.31 1.29
N ASN A 39 21.86 -2.95 1.67
CA ASN A 39 21.02 -3.77 2.55
C ASN A 39 19.84 -4.41 1.79
N TYR A 40 19.45 -3.84 0.66
CA TYR A 40 18.26 -4.24 -0.07
C TYR A 40 18.54 -4.45 -1.55
N ALA A 41 18.06 -5.58 -2.10
CA ALA A 41 17.96 -5.84 -3.51
C ALA A 41 16.53 -5.64 -4.02
N LYS A 42 16.33 -5.55 -5.31
CA LYS A 42 14.99 -5.55 -5.90
C LYS A 42 14.31 -6.91 -5.74
N LYS A 43 13.08 -6.90 -5.25
CA LYS A 43 12.19 -8.08 -5.16
C LYS A 43 11.34 -8.23 -6.42
N VAL A 44 11.18 -7.13 -7.16
CA VAL A 44 10.42 -7.07 -8.41
C VAL A 44 11.27 -6.39 -9.48
N ASP A 45 10.99 -6.67 -10.75
CA ASP A 45 11.71 -6.08 -11.88
C ASP A 45 11.01 -4.82 -12.39
N THR A 46 9.70 -4.76 -12.19
CA THR A 46 8.86 -3.68 -12.70
C THR A 46 7.88 -3.22 -11.66
N PHE A 47 7.68 -1.92 -11.57
CA PHE A 47 6.52 -1.39 -10.86
C PHE A 47 5.74 -0.42 -11.76
N VAL A 48 4.42 -0.47 -11.66
CA VAL A 48 3.53 0.42 -12.40
C VAL A 48 2.56 1.11 -11.46
N ILE A 49 2.25 2.37 -11.75
CA ILE A 49 1.35 3.20 -10.97
C ILE A 49 0.15 3.54 -11.84
N ILE A 50 -1.06 3.34 -11.30
CA ILE A 50 -2.33 3.73 -11.88
C ILE A 50 -2.94 4.77 -10.95
N HIS A 51 -3.00 6.02 -11.38
CA HIS A 51 -3.47 7.14 -10.58
C HIS A 51 -4.89 7.55 -10.98
N ASP A 52 -5.73 7.71 -9.98
CA ASP A 52 -7.08 8.25 -10.13
C ASP A 52 -7.04 9.77 -10.27
N ALA A 53 -7.45 10.29 -11.41
CA ALA A 53 -7.62 11.72 -11.68
C ALA A 53 -9.09 12.06 -11.99
N SER A 54 -10.05 11.29 -11.47
CA SER A 54 -11.48 11.55 -11.61
C SER A 54 -11.96 12.70 -10.74
N SER A 55 -13.17 13.19 -11.00
CA SER A 55 -13.75 14.33 -10.29
C SER A 55 -13.94 14.10 -8.77
N SER A 56 -14.13 12.86 -8.33
CA SER A 56 -14.22 12.53 -6.90
C SER A 56 -12.93 12.85 -6.13
N MET A 57 -11.79 12.80 -6.82
CA MET A 57 -10.48 13.15 -6.25
C MET A 57 -10.30 14.66 -6.03
N ALA A 58 -11.17 15.51 -6.59
CA ALA A 58 -11.22 16.95 -6.25
C ALA A 58 -11.87 17.22 -4.89
N HIS A 59 -12.65 16.28 -4.36
CA HIS A 59 -13.30 16.43 -3.06
C HIS A 59 -12.26 16.47 -1.94
N LYS A 60 -12.59 17.25 -0.89
CA LYS A 60 -11.68 17.39 0.26
C LYS A 60 -11.77 16.20 1.21
N HIS A 61 -10.61 15.76 1.65
CA HIS A 61 -10.40 14.86 2.76
C HIS A 61 -9.38 15.49 3.72
N MET A 62 -9.72 15.59 5.01
CA MET A 62 -8.88 16.28 6.00
C MET A 62 -8.47 17.73 5.59
N GLY A 63 -9.40 18.46 4.96
CA GLY A 63 -9.18 19.84 4.53
C GLY A 63 -8.44 20.03 3.20
N ARG A 64 -7.87 18.98 2.61
CA ARG A 64 -7.10 19.00 1.35
C ARG A 64 -7.82 18.22 0.25
N ALA A 65 -7.65 18.60 -1.01
CA ALA A 65 -8.16 17.79 -2.11
C ALA A 65 -7.49 16.42 -2.13
N LYS A 66 -8.25 15.35 -2.40
CA LYS A 66 -7.70 13.98 -2.44
C LYS A 66 -6.61 13.82 -3.48
N ILE A 67 -6.72 14.53 -4.61
CA ILE A 67 -5.69 14.51 -5.64
C ILE A 67 -4.35 15.08 -5.14
N ASP A 68 -4.37 16.12 -4.32
CA ASP A 68 -3.14 16.71 -3.75
C ASP A 68 -2.50 15.73 -2.75
N ILE A 69 -3.32 15.04 -1.94
CA ILE A 69 -2.85 13.98 -1.03
C ILE A 69 -2.23 12.83 -1.83
N SER A 70 -2.87 12.41 -2.92
CA SER A 70 -2.36 11.32 -3.75
C SER A 70 -1.04 11.67 -4.45
N LYS A 71 -0.90 12.89 -4.94
CA LYS A 71 0.37 13.37 -5.53
C LYS A 71 1.49 13.42 -4.51
N GLU A 72 1.21 13.91 -3.30
CA GLU A 72 2.16 13.91 -2.20
C GLU A 72 2.64 12.50 -1.85
N ILE A 73 1.72 11.54 -1.70
CA ILE A 73 2.06 10.14 -1.43
C ILE A 73 2.94 9.55 -2.55
N LEU A 74 2.62 9.82 -3.80
CA LEU A 74 3.43 9.36 -4.92
C LEU A 74 4.81 10.03 -4.96
N SER A 75 4.90 11.32 -4.63
CA SER A 75 6.17 12.05 -4.52
C SER A 75 7.03 11.49 -3.38
N ASN A 76 6.44 11.27 -2.20
CA ASN A 76 7.11 10.69 -1.04
C ASN A 76 7.61 9.27 -1.34
N MET A 77 6.80 8.45 -1.99
CA MET A 77 7.18 7.12 -2.44
C MET A 77 8.35 7.19 -3.42
N ASN A 78 8.29 8.06 -4.43
CA ASN A 78 9.36 8.26 -5.40
C ASN A 78 10.68 8.70 -4.75
N GLN A 79 10.62 9.57 -3.73
CA GLN A 79 11.80 9.99 -2.96
C GLN A 79 12.41 8.84 -2.14
N THR A 80 11.58 7.89 -1.71
CA THR A 80 11.98 6.76 -0.85
C THR A 80 12.53 5.58 -1.64
N ILE A 81 12.04 5.33 -2.88
CA ILE A 81 12.51 4.22 -3.73
C ILE A 81 14.01 4.40 -4.01
N PRO A 82 14.87 3.40 -3.69
CA PRO A 82 16.29 3.48 -4.01
C PRO A 82 16.53 3.40 -5.53
N GLN A 83 17.64 3.96 -5.99
CA GLN A 83 18.04 3.88 -7.40
C GLN A 83 18.58 2.48 -7.70
N LEU A 84 17.68 1.60 -8.08
CA LEU A 84 17.95 0.25 -8.58
C LEU A 84 17.40 0.14 -10.01
N ASP A 85 17.81 -0.85 -10.73
CA ASP A 85 17.48 -1.12 -12.14
C ASP A 85 16.03 -1.64 -12.33
N PHE A 86 15.06 -0.98 -11.72
CA PHE A 86 13.65 -1.24 -11.97
C PHE A 86 13.22 -0.72 -13.35
N ASN A 87 12.21 -1.34 -13.93
CA ASN A 87 11.35 -0.66 -14.90
C ASN A 87 10.16 -0.03 -14.18
N SER A 88 9.75 1.16 -14.61
CA SER A 88 8.61 1.86 -14.01
C SER A 88 7.71 2.50 -15.06
N GLY A 89 6.44 2.68 -14.72
CA GLY A 89 5.47 3.35 -15.57
C GLY A 89 4.37 4.02 -14.75
N LEU A 90 3.82 5.13 -15.27
CA LEU A 90 2.72 5.87 -14.65
C LEU A 90 1.60 6.15 -15.65
N THR A 91 0.42 5.69 -15.31
CA THR A 91 -0.83 6.00 -16.02
C THR A 91 -1.81 6.72 -15.10
N SER A 92 -2.79 7.39 -15.66
CA SER A 92 -3.96 7.89 -14.94
C SER A 92 -5.25 7.60 -15.69
N TYR A 93 -6.37 7.69 -14.97
CA TYR A 93 -7.71 7.68 -15.51
C TYR A 93 -8.54 8.83 -14.91
N GLY A 94 -9.63 9.21 -15.62
CA GLY A 94 -10.49 10.35 -15.30
C GLY A 94 -11.19 10.77 -16.60
N SER A 95 -10.94 11.99 -17.08
CA SER A 95 -11.34 12.40 -18.43
C SER A 95 -10.55 11.66 -19.53
N GLY A 96 -10.57 10.32 -19.49
CA GLY A 96 -9.79 9.42 -20.35
C GLY A 96 -8.54 8.87 -19.62
N ALA A 97 -8.06 7.74 -20.12
CA ALA A 97 -6.82 7.13 -19.61
C ALA A 97 -5.60 7.70 -20.33
N LYS A 98 -4.57 8.08 -19.57
CA LYS A 98 -3.35 8.73 -20.08
C LYS A 98 -2.09 8.02 -19.59
N VAL A 99 -1.04 8.02 -20.40
CA VAL A 99 0.31 7.63 -20.03
C VAL A 99 1.10 8.91 -19.71
N HIS A 100 1.64 9.01 -18.49
CA HIS A 100 2.44 10.14 -18.03
C HIS A 100 3.93 9.83 -18.03
N PHE A 101 4.28 8.58 -17.67
CA PHE A 101 5.62 8.03 -17.79
C PHE A 101 5.50 6.67 -18.47
N GLY A 102 6.08 6.53 -19.65
CA GLY A 102 6.08 5.28 -20.40
C GLY A 102 6.91 4.23 -19.66
N LEU A 103 6.64 2.94 -19.90
CA LEU A 103 7.44 1.88 -19.30
C LEU A 103 8.90 2.00 -19.74
N ALA A 104 9.77 2.33 -18.82
CA ALA A 104 11.19 2.54 -19.02
C ALA A 104 11.96 2.26 -17.73
N GLU A 105 13.28 2.24 -17.82
CA GLU A 105 14.14 2.20 -16.65
C GLU A 105 13.78 3.30 -15.65
N TYR A 106 13.71 2.95 -14.38
CA TYR A 106 13.31 3.85 -13.33
C TYR A 106 14.28 5.02 -13.18
N SER A 107 13.77 6.21 -13.32
CA SER A 107 14.47 7.46 -13.04
C SER A 107 13.66 8.26 -12.02
N ARG A 108 14.25 8.53 -10.87
CA ARG A 108 13.58 9.34 -9.82
C ARG A 108 13.15 10.70 -10.34
N SER A 109 13.99 11.37 -11.13
CA SER A 109 13.63 12.66 -11.75
C SER A 109 12.55 12.50 -12.80
N GLY A 110 12.66 11.51 -13.70
CA GLY A 110 11.68 11.28 -14.76
C GLY A 110 10.29 10.93 -14.22
N LEU A 111 10.21 10.02 -13.23
CA LEU A 111 8.95 9.70 -12.57
C LEU A 111 8.43 10.90 -11.75
N GLY A 112 9.32 11.64 -11.07
CA GLY A 112 8.98 12.85 -10.34
C GLY A 112 8.33 13.91 -11.23
N ASP A 113 8.94 14.21 -12.37
CA ASP A 113 8.39 15.14 -13.37
C ASP A 113 7.02 14.70 -13.90
N ALA A 114 6.80 13.39 -14.02
CA ALA A 114 5.53 12.84 -14.44
C ALA A 114 4.45 12.97 -13.35
N ILE A 115 4.81 12.77 -12.08
CA ILE A 115 3.90 12.97 -10.93
C ILE A 115 3.49 14.45 -10.83
N GLU A 116 4.43 15.38 -10.98
CA GLU A 116 4.14 16.82 -10.97
C GLU A 116 3.13 17.20 -12.06
N LYS A 117 3.22 16.58 -13.22
CA LYS A 117 2.32 16.81 -14.37
C LYS A 117 0.94 16.15 -14.25
N LEU A 118 0.67 15.39 -13.18
CA LEU A 118 -0.67 14.89 -12.91
C LEU A 118 -1.63 16.08 -12.75
N THR A 119 -2.60 16.16 -13.64
CA THR A 119 -3.52 17.30 -13.73
C THR A 119 -4.67 17.18 -12.73
N ASN A 120 -5.43 18.26 -12.58
CA ASN A 120 -6.60 18.34 -11.73
C ASN A 120 -7.59 17.22 -12.01
N ALA A 121 -8.23 16.75 -10.96
CA ALA A 121 -9.24 15.71 -10.99
C ALA A 121 -10.48 16.18 -11.75
N THR A 122 -10.82 15.51 -12.85
CA THR A 122 -11.96 15.82 -13.71
C THR A 122 -12.52 14.56 -14.36
N GLY A 123 -13.82 14.59 -14.68
CA GLY A 123 -14.50 13.53 -15.40
C GLY A 123 -14.89 12.32 -14.55
N PRO A 124 -15.40 11.28 -15.18
CA PRO A 124 -15.82 10.04 -14.53
C PRO A 124 -14.63 9.25 -13.97
N SER A 125 -14.91 8.18 -13.24
CA SER A 125 -13.90 7.32 -12.63
C SER A 125 -13.83 5.92 -13.28
N PRO A 126 -13.47 5.80 -14.58
CA PRO A 126 -13.39 4.52 -15.27
C PRO A 126 -12.08 3.80 -14.92
N MET A 127 -11.97 3.26 -13.72
CA MET A 127 -10.76 2.54 -13.29
C MET A 127 -10.41 1.38 -14.24
N ASP A 128 -11.41 0.73 -14.82
CA ASP A 128 -11.21 -0.33 -15.82
C ASP A 128 -10.44 0.17 -17.05
N ALA A 129 -10.68 1.41 -17.49
CA ALA A 129 -9.93 2.02 -18.60
C ALA A 129 -8.46 2.27 -18.21
N GLY A 130 -8.20 2.70 -16.97
CA GLY A 130 -6.85 2.81 -16.43
C GLY A 130 -6.12 1.48 -16.40
N LEU A 131 -6.75 0.43 -15.87
CA LEU A 131 -6.23 -0.94 -15.84
C LEU A 131 -5.97 -1.50 -17.27
N LYS A 132 -6.91 -1.34 -18.19
CA LYS A 132 -6.75 -1.77 -19.58
C LYS A 132 -5.62 -1.03 -20.29
N THR A 133 -5.49 0.29 -20.06
CA THR A 133 -4.42 1.09 -20.65
C THR A 133 -3.06 0.65 -20.13
N THR A 134 -2.92 0.46 -18.82
CA THR A 134 -1.69 -0.05 -18.19
C THR A 134 -1.35 -1.43 -18.73
N ASN A 135 -2.32 -2.34 -18.82
CA ASN A 135 -2.09 -3.67 -19.38
C ASN A 135 -1.57 -3.60 -20.82
N ASN A 136 -2.26 -2.87 -21.68
CA ASN A 136 -1.94 -2.81 -23.11
C ASN A 136 -0.61 -2.08 -23.39
N LYS A 137 -0.26 -1.07 -22.58
CA LYS A 137 0.92 -0.22 -22.82
C LYS A 137 2.16 -0.73 -22.11
N PHE A 138 2.02 -1.39 -20.95
CA PHE A 138 3.13 -1.73 -20.08
C PHE A 138 3.31 -3.23 -19.86
N LEU A 139 2.21 -3.99 -19.76
CA LEU A 139 2.28 -5.36 -19.26
C LEU A 139 2.21 -6.41 -20.37
N THR A 140 1.55 -6.08 -21.49
CA THR A 140 1.49 -6.99 -22.64
C THR A 140 2.87 -7.13 -23.28
N GLY A 141 3.36 -8.37 -23.36
CA GLY A 141 4.70 -8.66 -23.89
C GLY A 141 5.86 -8.44 -22.92
N LEU A 142 5.58 -8.07 -21.65
CA LEU A 142 6.61 -7.96 -20.64
C LEU A 142 7.23 -9.35 -20.36
N GLY A 143 8.56 -9.42 -20.23
CA GLY A 143 9.31 -10.63 -19.92
C GLY A 143 8.92 -11.29 -18.59
N LEU A 144 9.73 -12.22 -18.11
CA LEU A 144 9.40 -13.10 -16.97
C LEU A 144 9.46 -12.44 -15.58
N GLY A 145 9.79 -11.16 -15.46
CA GLY A 145 10.00 -10.47 -14.19
C GLY A 145 8.74 -10.32 -13.32
N LYS A 146 8.95 -10.11 -12.03
CA LYS A 146 7.90 -9.81 -11.05
C LYS A 146 7.46 -8.35 -11.15
N ILE A 147 6.19 -8.09 -10.84
CA ILE A 147 5.54 -6.78 -11.06
C ILE A 147 4.79 -6.35 -9.81
N SER A 148 5.04 -5.14 -9.34
CA SER A 148 4.21 -4.46 -8.35
C SER A 148 3.33 -3.43 -9.04
N MET A 149 2.00 -3.58 -8.90
CA MET A 149 1.02 -2.66 -9.45
C MET A 149 0.38 -1.84 -8.32
N PHE A 150 0.63 -0.54 -8.31
CA PHE A 150 0.04 0.40 -7.36
C PHE A 150 -1.19 1.06 -7.98
N ILE A 151 -2.32 1.04 -7.27
CA ILE A 151 -3.56 1.72 -7.68
C ILE A 151 -3.89 2.77 -6.63
N VAL A 152 -3.74 4.05 -6.98
CA VAL A 152 -3.97 5.18 -6.05
C VAL A 152 -5.31 5.80 -6.37
N SER A 153 -6.30 5.63 -5.49
CA SER A 153 -7.70 6.04 -5.73
C SER A 153 -8.47 6.20 -4.42
N ASP A 154 -9.60 6.89 -4.44
CA ASP A 154 -10.56 6.92 -3.32
C ASP A 154 -11.50 5.69 -3.31
N GLY A 155 -11.40 4.83 -4.32
CA GLY A 155 -12.23 3.63 -4.46
C GLY A 155 -13.63 3.89 -5.03
N ILE A 156 -13.88 5.09 -5.55
CA ILE A 156 -15.05 5.36 -6.38
C ILE A 156 -14.70 4.93 -7.80
N SER A 157 -15.42 3.97 -8.33
CA SER A 157 -15.34 3.58 -9.76
C SER A 157 -16.71 3.82 -10.38
N ASP A 158 -16.85 4.94 -11.09
CA ASP A 158 -18.13 5.46 -11.54
C ASP A 158 -17.97 6.29 -12.81
N VAL A 159 -18.66 5.92 -13.89
CA VAL A 159 -18.77 6.73 -15.13
C VAL A 159 -19.89 7.76 -15.05
N SER A 160 -20.82 7.62 -14.10
CA SER A 160 -22.04 8.44 -13.98
C SER A 160 -22.08 9.31 -12.73
N ASN A 161 -21.02 9.33 -11.91
CA ASN A 161 -20.98 9.92 -10.55
C ASN A 161 -21.98 9.29 -9.55
N SER A 162 -22.57 8.14 -9.87
CA SER A 162 -23.55 7.43 -9.03
C SER A 162 -23.05 6.15 -8.37
N GLY A 163 -21.81 5.74 -8.61
CA GLY A 163 -21.14 4.63 -7.91
C GLY A 163 -21.80 3.27 -8.10
N GLY A 164 -22.26 2.98 -9.30
CA GLY A 164 -23.00 1.76 -9.58
C GLY A 164 -22.16 0.48 -9.49
N PRO A 165 -22.77 -0.66 -9.07
CA PRO A 165 -22.09 -1.95 -8.98
C PRO A 165 -21.45 -2.41 -10.30
N GLY A 166 -21.98 -1.99 -11.44
CA GLY A 166 -21.52 -2.40 -12.77
C GLY A 166 -20.10 -1.94 -13.11
N GLU A 167 -19.72 -0.78 -12.65
CA GLU A 167 -18.41 -0.18 -12.97
C GLU A 167 -17.29 -0.75 -12.09
N ARG A 168 -17.58 -0.99 -10.82
CA ARG A 168 -16.67 -1.75 -9.96
C ARG A 168 -16.42 -3.14 -10.50
N ASN A 169 -17.46 -3.80 -11.04
CA ASN A 169 -17.32 -5.11 -11.66
C ASN A 169 -16.47 -5.06 -12.95
N ALA A 170 -16.54 -3.98 -13.74
CA ALA A 170 -15.68 -3.80 -14.90
C ALA A 170 -14.20 -3.67 -14.51
N ALA A 171 -13.89 -2.91 -13.45
CA ALA A 171 -12.54 -2.80 -12.92
C ALA A 171 -12.03 -4.13 -12.34
N ILE A 172 -12.87 -4.85 -11.59
CA ILE A 172 -12.57 -6.19 -11.07
C ILE A 172 -12.27 -7.15 -12.22
N SER A 173 -13.08 -7.14 -13.27
CA SER A 173 -12.87 -7.99 -14.46
C SER A 173 -11.57 -7.65 -15.20
N ALA A 174 -11.23 -6.35 -15.31
CA ALA A 174 -9.97 -5.92 -15.90
C ALA A 174 -8.76 -6.35 -15.05
N ALA A 175 -8.83 -6.24 -13.73
CA ALA A 175 -7.78 -6.70 -12.82
C ALA A 175 -7.62 -8.24 -12.88
N LYS A 176 -8.71 -8.99 -12.89
CA LYS A 176 -8.68 -10.45 -13.08
C LYS A 176 -7.99 -10.84 -14.38
N LYS A 177 -8.32 -10.17 -15.49
CA LYS A 177 -7.68 -10.42 -16.79
C LYS A 177 -6.16 -10.18 -16.74
N ILE A 178 -5.70 -9.17 -16.01
CA ILE A 178 -4.26 -8.94 -15.79
C ILE A 178 -3.66 -10.09 -14.97
N LYS A 179 -4.33 -10.51 -13.91
CA LYS A 179 -3.88 -11.65 -13.08
C LYS A 179 -3.85 -12.96 -13.87
N ASP A 180 -4.87 -13.23 -14.68
CA ASP A 180 -4.91 -14.42 -15.53
C ASP A 180 -3.76 -14.45 -16.53
N GLN A 181 -3.39 -13.27 -17.08
CA GLN A 181 -2.30 -13.11 -18.04
C GLN A 181 -0.91 -13.27 -17.40
N LEU A 182 -0.71 -12.72 -16.19
CA LEU A 182 0.59 -12.61 -15.55
C LEU A 182 0.82 -13.64 -14.43
N GLY A 183 -0.23 -14.30 -13.96
CA GLY A 183 -0.14 -15.29 -12.88
C GLY A 183 0.40 -14.66 -11.59
N ASP A 184 1.25 -15.40 -10.88
CA ASP A 184 1.83 -14.96 -9.59
C ASP A 184 2.97 -13.94 -9.73
N ARG A 185 3.24 -13.51 -10.95
CA ARG A 185 4.20 -12.43 -11.20
C ARG A 185 3.68 -11.03 -10.85
N VAL A 186 2.37 -10.83 -10.76
CA VAL A 186 1.78 -9.54 -10.42
C VAL A 186 1.17 -9.52 -9.04
N CYS A 187 1.61 -8.57 -8.21
CA CYS A 187 0.99 -8.20 -6.94
C CYS A 187 0.29 -6.84 -7.11
N ILE A 188 -0.92 -6.70 -6.58
CA ILE A 188 -1.68 -5.44 -6.66
C ILE A 188 -1.72 -4.80 -5.27
N TYR A 189 -1.26 -3.56 -5.19
CA TYR A 189 -1.19 -2.76 -3.96
C TYR A 189 -2.07 -1.51 -4.08
N PRO A 190 -3.34 -1.59 -3.74
CA PRO A 190 -4.20 -0.42 -3.70
C PRO A 190 -3.81 0.51 -2.55
N ILE A 191 -3.76 1.81 -2.84
CA ILE A 191 -3.52 2.88 -1.88
C ILE A 191 -4.79 3.74 -1.84
N GLN A 192 -5.58 3.60 -0.78
CA GLN A 192 -6.83 4.33 -0.65
C GLN A 192 -6.59 5.76 -0.17
N ILE A 193 -7.16 6.73 -0.89
CA ILE A 193 -7.19 8.13 -0.51
C ILE A 193 -8.59 8.47 -0.01
N GLY A 194 -8.71 8.87 1.26
CA GLY A 194 -10.01 9.15 1.85
C GLY A 194 -10.67 7.92 2.50
N ASN A 195 -11.98 7.99 2.68
CA ASN A 195 -12.77 6.97 3.39
C ASN A 195 -14.17 6.80 2.77
N GLU A 196 -14.27 6.83 1.46
CA GLU A 196 -15.54 6.76 0.74
C GLU A 196 -16.28 5.44 1.04
N PRO A 197 -17.63 5.50 1.19
CA PRO A 197 -18.43 4.32 1.43
C PRO A 197 -18.25 3.26 0.33
N GLY A 198 -17.98 2.02 0.74
CA GLY A 198 -17.71 0.89 -0.17
C GLY A 198 -16.40 0.99 -0.95
N GLY A 199 -15.65 2.09 -0.83
CA GLY A 199 -14.34 2.25 -1.46
C GLY A 199 -13.32 1.29 -0.87
N LYS A 200 -13.32 1.13 0.46
CA LYS A 200 -12.40 0.21 1.14
C LYS A 200 -12.58 -1.24 0.69
N GLU A 201 -13.83 -1.72 0.66
CA GLU A 201 -14.12 -3.10 0.23
C GLU A 201 -13.75 -3.32 -1.24
N PHE A 202 -14.02 -2.36 -2.10
CA PHE A 202 -13.67 -2.44 -3.51
C PHE A 202 -12.15 -2.47 -3.72
N MET A 203 -11.41 -1.55 -3.10
CA MET A 203 -9.95 -1.52 -3.18
C MET A 203 -9.33 -2.78 -2.57
N HIS A 204 -9.91 -3.28 -1.49
CA HIS A 204 -9.49 -4.55 -0.89
C HIS A 204 -9.64 -5.73 -1.89
N LYS A 205 -10.77 -5.78 -2.60
CA LYS A 205 -11.00 -6.81 -3.61
C LYS A 205 -9.99 -6.76 -4.76
N LEU A 206 -9.48 -5.59 -5.13
CA LEU A 206 -8.38 -5.48 -6.09
C LEU A 206 -7.07 -6.08 -5.57
N ALA A 207 -6.75 -5.87 -4.27
CA ALA A 207 -5.58 -6.48 -3.65
C ALA A 207 -5.68 -8.02 -3.64
N GLU A 208 -6.87 -8.56 -3.34
CA GLU A 208 -7.14 -10.00 -3.37
C GLU A 208 -6.87 -10.62 -4.73
N ILE A 209 -7.34 -9.97 -5.80
CA ILE A 209 -7.10 -10.43 -7.17
C ILE A 209 -5.60 -10.56 -7.44
N GLY A 210 -4.79 -9.65 -6.93
CA GLY A 210 -3.33 -9.73 -7.01
C GLY A 210 -2.75 -10.96 -6.31
N GLY A 211 -3.43 -11.47 -5.27
CA GLY A 211 -3.01 -12.64 -4.48
C GLY A 211 -1.92 -12.33 -3.46
N CYS A 212 -0.86 -11.67 -3.86
CA CYS A 212 0.30 -11.31 -3.03
C CYS A 212 0.32 -9.83 -2.58
N GLY A 213 -0.65 -9.00 -3.01
CA GLY A 213 -0.77 -7.61 -2.61
C GLY A 213 -1.59 -7.42 -1.33
N PHE A 214 -1.65 -6.19 -0.87
CA PHE A 214 -2.48 -5.76 0.27
C PHE A 214 -2.98 -4.33 0.06
N LEU A 215 -4.13 -4.02 0.69
CA LEU A 215 -4.66 -2.65 0.74
C LEU A 215 -3.95 -1.84 1.81
N THR A 216 -3.52 -0.63 1.47
CA THR A 216 -3.13 0.40 2.45
C THR A 216 -3.93 1.68 2.23
N ASN A 217 -3.76 2.65 3.12
CA ASN A 217 -4.32 4.00 2.93
C ASN A 217 -3.22 5.05 3.15
N HIS A 218 -3.47 6.26 2.66
CA HIS A 218 -2.51 7.36 2.70
C HIS A 218 -1.99 7.68 4.12
N LYS A 219 -2.79 7.50 5.17
CA LYS A 219 -2.37 7.77 6.55
C LYS A 219 -1.31 6.79 7.04
N HIS A 220 -1.43 5.51 6.64
CA HIS A 220 -0.51 4.46 7.05
C HIS A 220 0.89 4.59 6.42
N ILE A 221 1.03 5.37 5.35
CA ILE A 221 2.28 5.56 4.62
C ILE A 221 2.66 7.04 4.52
N SER A 222 2.22 7.87 5.48
CA SER A 222 2.45 9.32 5.46
C SER A 222 3.77 9.74 6.11
N SER A 223 4.32 8.94 7.04
CA SER A 223 5.61 9.23 7.65
C SER A 223 6.79 8.67 6.83
N PRO A 224 8.01 9.22 6.98
CA PRO A 224 9.20 8.68 6.30
C PRO A 224 9.45 7.20 6.58
N ASP A 225 9.28 6.75 7.83
CA ASP A 225 9.51 5.37 8.21
C ASP A 225 8.43 4.43 7.66
N SER A 226 7.16 4.78 7.78
CA SER A 226 6.07 3.97 7.23
C SER A 226 6.11 3.90 5.70
N MET A 227 6.53 4.97 5.01
CA MET A 227 6.74 4.96 3.57
C MET A 227 7.93 4.06 3.19
N ALA A 228 9.03 4.13 3.94
CA ALA A 228 10.18 3.25 3.73
C ALA A 228 9.79 1.77 3.89
N SER A 229 9.03 1.45 4.93
CA SER A 229 8.49 0.11 5.16
C SER A 229 7.60 -0.36 4.01
N PHE A 230 6.71 0.51 3.52
CA PHE A 230 5.86 0.20 2.37
C PHE A 230 6.70 -0.09 1.11
N VAL A 231 7.73 0.71 0.83
CA VAL A 231 8.65 0.48 -0.30
C VAL A 231 9.39 -0.84 -0.15
N ILE A 232 9.90 -1.14 1.06
CA ILE A 232 10.58 -2.43 1.33
C ILE A 232 9.62 -3.59 1.04
N MET A 233 8.42 -3.57 1.60
CA MET A 233 7.46 -4.66 1.43
C MET A 233 7.04 -4.88 -0.02
N THR A 234 6.94 -3.83 -0.80
CA THR A 234 6.35 -3.89 -2.14
C THR A 234 7.38 -4.02 -3.26
N LEU A 235 8.60 -3.53 -3.08
CA LEU A 235 9.60 -3.45 -4.13
C LEU A 235 10.92 -4.15 -3.80
N LEU A 236 11.26 -4.29 -2.52
CA LEU A 236 12.58 -4.70 -2.08
C LEU A 236 12.57 -6.02 -1.31
N GLY A 237 13.70 -6.68 -1.28
CA GLY A 237 14.02 -7.81 -0.43
C GLY A 237 15.42 -7.64 0.17
N PRO A 238 15.79 -8.41 1.19
CA PRO A 238 17.14 -8.41 1.72
C PRO A 238 18.13 -8.88 0.66
N ILE A 239 19.36 -8.40 0.73
CA ILE A 239 20.47 -8.96 -0.07
C ILE A 239 20.90 -10.27 0.59
N GLU A 240 20.78 -11.39 -0.12
CA GLU A 240 21.37 -12.65 0.30
C GLU A 240 22.91 -12.55 0.18
N SER A 241 23.60 -12.33 1.29
CA SER A 241 25.06 -12.44 1.32
C SER A 241 25.44 -13.92 1.40
N GLU A 242 26.29 -14.39 0.49
CA GLU A 242 26.78 -15.78 0.40
C GLU A 242 27.59 -16.30 1.63
N SER A 243 27.68 -15.54 2.71
CA SER A 243 28.41 -15.94 3.90
C SER A 243 27.61 -15.67 5.16
N GLN A 244 26.87 -16.62 5.53
CA GLN A 244 26.10 -16.96 6.70
C GLN A 244 24.63 -17.22 6.31
N VAL A 245 24.22 -18.48 6.38
CA VAL A 245 22.82 -18.89 6.37
C VAL A 245 22.20 -18.39 7.68
N SER A 246 21.85 -17.11 7.72
CA SER A 246 20.80 -16.59 8.59
C SER A 246 19.62 -16.31 7.68
N ASP A 247 18.57 -17.07 7.86
CA ASP A 247 17.27 -16.95 7.22
C ASP A 247 16.72 -15.53 7.46
N THR A 248 17.02 -14.57 6.55
CA THR A 248 16.55 -13.19 6.61
C THR A 248 15.40 -12.94 5.63
N SER A 249 14.63 -13.96 5.34
CA SER A 249 13.22 -13.78 4.98
C SER A 249 12.57 -12.93 6.07
N PRO A 250 11.65 -12.01 5.78
CA PRO A 250 10.87 -11.40 6.85
C PRO A 250 10.42 -12.52 7.77
N ASP A 251 10.77 -12.43 9.07
CA ASP A 251 10.45 -13.48 10.02
C ASP A 251 8.94 -13.69 9.98
N LYS A 252 8.53 -14.73 9.26
CA LYS A 252 7.14 -15.10 9.12
C LYS A 252 6.80 -16.05 10.24
N ILE A 253 6.00 -15.57 11.17
CA ILE A 253 5.55 -16.34 12.32
C ILE A 253 4.09 -16.69 12.10
N THR A 254 3.78 -17.97 12.11
CA THR A 254 2.43 -18.48 11.90
C THR A 254 1.82 -18.89 13.22
N PHE A 255 0.68 -18.32 13.55
CA PHE A 255 -0.15 -18.71 14.69
C PHE A 255 -1.37 -19.45 14.20
N SER A 256 -1.67 -20.60 14.80
CA SER A 256 -2.97 -21.23 14.61
C SER A 256 -4.09 -20.30 15.08
N ALA A 257 -5.11 -20.08 14.27
CA ALA A 257 -6.25 -19.26 14.69
C ALA A 257 -6.96 -19.88 15.91
N ASP A 258 -6.97 -21.21 16.05
CA ASP A 258 -7.57 -21.89 17.18
C ASP A 258 -6.76 -21.68 18.50
N ALA A 259 -5.48 -21.34 18.40
CA ALA A 259 -4.69 -20.90 19.55
C ALA A 259 -4.98 -19.45 19.94
N LEU A 260 -5.23 -18.59 18.97
CA LEU A 260 -5.49 -17.17 19.20
C LEU A 260 -6.95 -16.86 19.55
N PHE A 261 -7.91 -17.58 18.97
CA PHE A 261 -9.35 -17.28 19.03
C PHE A 261 -10.17 -18.52 19.35
N ASP A 262 -11.38 -18.32 19.87
CA ASP A 262 -12.36 -19.39 19.92
C ASP A 262 -12.86 -19.74 18.51
N PHE A 263 -13.46 -20.94 18.39
CA PHE A 263 -14.05 -21.37 17.12
C PHE A 263 -15.03 -20.32 16.59
N ASP A 264 -14.88 -19.97 15.32
CA ASP A 264 -15.70 -18.95 14.66
C ASP A 264 -15.60 -17.52 15.28
N GLY A 265 -14.62 -17.33 16.17
CA GLY A 265 -14.38 -16.07 16.87
C GLY A 265 -13.27 -15.22 16.27
N SER A 266 -13.29 -13.94 16.68
CA SER A 266 -12.23 -12.96 16.42
C SER A 266 -11.82 -12.19 17.67
N VAL A 267 -12.22 -12.67 18.87
CA VAL A 267 -11.79 -12.12 20.15
C VAL A 267 -10.60 -12.94 20.65
N LEU A 268 -9.48 -12.27 20.94
CA LEU A 268 -8.27 -12.94 21.40
C LEU A 268 -8.47 -13.63 22.74
N LYS A 269 -8.15 -14.91 22.81
CA LYS A 269 -8.07 -15.69 24.03
C LYS A 269 -6.90 -15.27 24.88
N GLN A 270 -6.93 -15.60 26.17
CA GLN A 270 -5.84 -15.29 27.09
C GLN A 270 -4.51 -15.92 26.66
N ASP A 271 -4.54 -17.16 26.18
CA ASP A 271 -3.35 -17.85 25.68
C ASP A 271 -2.86 -17.26 24.34
N GLY A 272 -3.77 -16.79 23.50
CA GLY A 272 -3.42 -16.05 22.30
C GLY A 272 -2.70 -14.72 22.61
N LYS A 273 -3.17 -14.00 23.61
CA LYS A 273 -2.49 -12.78 24.09
C LYS A 273 -1.07 -13.09 24.60
N LYS A 274 -0.89 -14.13 25.42
CA LYS A 274 0.43 -14.57 25.87
C LYS A 274 1.36 -14.92 24.71
N SER A 275 0.84 -15.56 23.68
CA SER A 275 1.63 -15.93 22.49
C SER A 275 2.11 -14.66 21.76
N LEU A 276 1.26 -13.63 21.65
CA LEU A 276 1.63 -12.34 21.08
C LEU A 276 2.61 -11.57 21.98
N ASP A 277 2.46 -11.63 23.33
CA ASP A 277 3.40 -11.02 24.27
C ASP A 277 4.79 -11.66 24.17
N ASN A 278 4.86 -12.99 24.02
CA ASN A 278 6.11 -13.70 23.78
C ASN A 278 6.77 -13.25 22.47
N LEU A 279 5.98 -13.13 21.38
CA LEU A 279 6.47 -12.58 20.12
C LEU A 279 7.07 -11.19 20.33
N MET A 280 6.37 -10.29 21.02
CA MET A 280 6.85 -8.93 21.26
C MET A 280 8.09 -8.89 22.14
N THR A 281 8.24 -9.83 23.08
CA THR A 281 9.44 -9.98 23.89
C THR A 281 10.66 -10.37 23.04
N GLU A 282 10.47 -11.26 22.06
CA GLU A 282 11.54 -11.62 21.11
C GLU A 282 11.84 -10.45 20.16
N LEU A 283 10.81 -9.77 19.66
CA LEU A 283 10.97 -8.59 18.79
C LEU A 283 11.61 -7.40 19.50
N GLY A 284 11.44 -7.24 20.82
CA GLY A 284 12.10 -6.20 21.58
C GLY A 284 13.64 -6.29 21.57
N LYS A 285 14.19 -7.42 21.10
CA LYS A 285 15.63 -7.64 20.92
C LYS A 285 16.14 -7.21 19.55
N VAL A 286 15.25 -6.91 18.62
CA VAL A 286 15.58 -6.54 17.23
C VAL A 286 14.88 -5.24 16.84
N LYS A 287 15.51 -4.46 15.99
CA LYS A 287 14.88 -3.27 15.42
C LYS A 287 14.06 -3.71 14.20
N TYR A 288 12.75 -3.53 14.27
CA TYR A 288 11.84 -3.77 13.14
C TYR A 288 11.22 -2.46 12.64
N ASP A 289 10.84 -2.44 11.38
CA ASP A 289 10.24 -1.27 10.75
C ASP A 289 8.73 -1.43 10.54
N VAL A 290 8.26 -2.68 10.37
CA VAL A 290 6.85 -2.94 10.11
C VAL A 290 6.44 -4.36 10.50
N ILE A 291 5.17 -4.49 10.88
CA ILE A 291 4.49 -5.77 11.13
C ILE A 291 3.33 -5.89 10.15
N ILE A 292 3.20 -7.04 9.50
CA ILE A 292 2.03 -7.37 8.68
C ILE A 292 1.31 -8.52 9.35
N ALA A 293 0.03 -8.33 9.70
CA ALA A 293 -0.81 -9.40 10.22
C ALA A 293 -1.82 -9.84 9.15
N LEU A 294 -1.69 -11.08 8.69
CA LEU A 294 -2.52 -11.69 7.65
C LEU A 294 -3.40 -12.77 8.27
N GLY A 295 -4.71 -12.57 8.25
CA GLY A 295 -5.67 -13.55 8.72
C GLY A 295 -6.10 -14.51 7.59
N TYR A 296 -6.27 -15.79 7.91
CA TYR A 296 -6.76 -16.82 7.01
C TYR A 296 -7.87 -17.66 7.66
N THR A 297 -8.75 -18.23 6.85
CA THR A 297 -9.76 -19.23 7.25
C THR A 297 -9.56 -20.49 6.43
N ASP A 298 -10.24 -21.57 6.82
CA ASP A 298 -10.51 -22.67 5.93
C ASP A 298 -11.64 -22.29 4.94
N HIS A 299 -11.96 -23.21 4.02
CA HIS A 299 -13.00 -23.03 3.00
C HIS A 299 -14.43 -23.34 3.50
N ILE A 300 -14.62 -23.61 4.79
CA ILE A 300 -15.96 -23.85 5.35
C ILE A 300 -16.65 -22.51 5.57
N GLY A 301 -17.74 -22.29 4.86
CA GLY A 301 -18.51 -21.02 4.89
C GLY A 301 -18.61 -20.39 3.51
N SER A 302 -19.11 -19.16 3.46
CA SER A 302 -19.06 -18.39 2.22
C SER A 302 -17.76 -17.58 2.12
N GLU A 303 -17.28 -17.33 0.90
CA GLU A 303 -16.09 -16.51 0.63
C GLU A 303 -16.18 -15.15 1.36
N ASP A 304 -17.33 -14.46 1.24
CA ASP A 304 -17.55 -13.17 1.91
C ASP A 304 -17.50 -13.26 3.43
N TYR A 305 -18.03 -14.33 4.02
CA TYR A 305 -17.95 -14.59 5.45
C TYR A 305 -16.52 -14.82 5.90
N ASN A 306 -15.81 -15.72 5.23
CA ASN A 306 -14.43 -16.09 5.50
C ASN A 306 -13.51 -14.86 5.39
N LYS A 307 -13.77 -14.02 4.40
CA LYS A 307 -13.05 -12.77 4.21
C LYS A 307 -13.22 -11.81 5.38
N LYS A 308 -14.45 -11.60 5.82
CA LYS A 308 -14.74 -10.72 6.96
C LYS A 308 -14.16 -11.28 8.27
N LEU A 309 -14.23 -12.58 8.48
CA LEU A 309 -13.71 -13.23 9.69
C LEU A 309 -12.18 -13.13 9.75
N SER A 310 -11.50 -13.41 8.65
CA SER A 310 -10.05 -13.32 8.58
C SER A 310 -9.53 -11.88 8.80
N MET A 311 -10.22 -10.87 8.24
CA MET A 311 -9.92 -9.47 8.49
C MET A 311 -10.09 -9.09 9.96
N LYS A 312 -11.22 -9.46 10.58
CA LYS A 312 -11.46 -9.19 12.00
C LYS A 312 -10.39 -9.81 12.90
N ARG A 313 -9.89 -11.00 12.56
CA ARG A 313 -8.80 -11.66 13.29
C ARG A 313 -7.49 -10.89 13.18
N ALA A 314 -7.12 -10.46 11.98
CA ALA A 314 -5.94 -9.62 11.77
C ALA A 314 -6.04 -8.26 12.50
N GLU A 315 -7.23 -7.62 12.45
CA GLU A 315 -7.50 -6.38 13.19
C GLU A 315 -7.43 -6.58 14.71
N ALA A 316 -7.90 -7.70 15.24
CA ALA A 316 -7.82 -8.01 16.68
C ALA A 316 -6.37 -8.16 17.15
N VAL A 317 -5.51 -8.79 16.35
CA VAL A 317 -4.07 -8.86 16.61
C VAL A 317 -3.47 -7.46 16.60
N LYS A 318 -3.70 -6.66 15.56
CA LYS A 318 -3.22 -5.26 15.49
C LYS A 318 -3.64 -4.46 16.72
N ASN A 319 -4.94 -4.46 17.04
CA ASN A 319 -5.46 -3.68 18.16
C ASN A 319 -4.82 -4.09 19.49
N TYR A 320 -4.56 -5.37 19.67
CA TYR A 320 -3.86 -5.87 20.85
C TYR A 320 -2.42 -5.37 20.91
N LEU A 321 -1.66 -5.51 19.83
CA LEU A 321 -0.27 -5.06 19.76
C LEU A 321 -0.14 -3.55 19.98
N VAL A 322 -1.01 -2.76 19.36
CA VAL A 322 -1.05 -1.30 19.54
C VAL A 322 -1.37 -0.93 20.99
N SER A 323 -2.42 -1.53 21.57
CA SER A 323 -2.89 -1.15 22.91
C SER A 323 -2.00 -1.63 24.05
N THR A 324 -1.32 -2.77 23.88
CA THR A 324 -0.54 -3.44 24.97
C THR A 324 0.95 -3.16 24.86
N HIS A 325 1.47 -3.10 23.64
CA HIS A 325 2.91 -2.95 23.38
C HIS A 325 3.29 -1.57 22.83
N SER A 326 2.35 -0.63 22.79
CA SER A 326 2.56 0.77 22.36
C SER A 326 3.19 0.88 20.97
N ILE A 327 2.89 -0.07 20.08
CA ILE A 327 3.33 -0.02 18.69
C ILE A 327 2.53 1.06 17.97
N ASP A 328 3.20 1.85 17.13
CA ASP A 328 2.48 2.83 16.32
C ASP A 328 1.51 2.11 15.38
N PRO A 329 0.22 2.49 15.36
CA PRO A 329 -0.75 1.90 14.44
C PRO A 329 -0.34 1.96 12.96
N SER A 330 0.53 2.90 12.57
CA SER A 330 1.06 3.04 11.22
C SER A 330 2.09 1.97 10.86
N ASP A 331 2.72 1.34 11.86
CA ASP A 331 3.72 0.31 11.66
C ASP A 331 3.11 -1.10 11.54
N ILE A 332 1.78 -1.23 11.71
CA ILE A 332 1.09 -2.51 11.57
C ILE A 332 0.08 -2.46 10.42
N PHE A 333 0.36 -3.26 9.39
CA PHE A 333 -0.57 -3.51 8.29
C PHE A 333 -1.39 -4.77 8.57
N VAL A 334 -2.66 -4.75 8.18
CA VAL A 334 -3.55 -5.90 8.33
C VAL A 334 -4.23 -6.24 7.02
N ASP A 335 -4.37 -7.55 6.76
CA ASP A 335 -5.22 -8.02 5.68
C ASP A 335 -5.89 -9.33 6.07
N GLY A 336 -7.14 -9.51 5.66
CA GLY A 336 -7.86 -10.77 5.79
C GLY A 336 -7.83 -11.47 4.43
N LYS A 337 -7.21 -12.62 4.33
CA LYS A 337 -7.07 -13.39 3.09
C LYS A 337 -8.24 -14.36 2.83
N GLY A 338 -9.17 -14.51 3.80
CA GLY A 338 -10.24 -15.50 3.69
C GLY A 338 -9.66 -16.90 3.57
N GLU A 339 -10.19 -17.68 2.65
CA GLU A 339 -9.76 -19.06 2.35
C GLU A 339 -8.64 -19.14 1.30
N ALA A 340 -8.02 -18.02 0.95
CA ALA A 340 -6.91 -17.99 -0.01
C ALA A 340 -5.67 -18.72 0.53
N ASN A 341 -4.86 -19.30 -0.36
CA ASN A 341 -3.60 -19.95 -0.06
C ASN A 341 -3.72 -21.04 1.03
N PRO A 342 -4.58 -22.06 0.84
CA PRO A 342 -4.75 -23.13 1.81
C PRO A 342 -3.44 -23.93 1.97
N VAL A 343 -3.00 -24.11 3.22
CA VAL A 343 -1.81 -24.90 3.57
C VAL A 343 -2.06 -26.39 3.33
N THR A 344 -3.30 -26.83 3.55
CA THR A 344 -3.72 -28.21 3.31
C THR A 344 -3.86 -28.56 1.83
N GLY A 345 -3.73 -27.57 0.92
CA GLY A 345 -3.90 -27.78 -0.51
C GLY A 345 -5.34 -28.09 -0.94
N VAL A 346 -6.32 -27.89 -0.06
CA VAL A 346 -7.74 -28.07 -0.42
C VAL A 346 -8.15 -26.99 -1.40
N GLY A 347 -8.82 -27.38 -2.48
CA GLY A 347 -9.11 -26.52 -3.62
C GLY A 347 -8.13 -26.69 -4.77
N THR A 348 -7.01 -27.40 -4.57
CA THR A 348 -6.11 -27.87 -5.63
C THR A 348 -6.35 -29.35 -5.93
N TRP A 349 -5.90 -29.84 -7.09
CA TRP A 349 -6.00 -31.25 -7.47
C TRP A 349 -5.31 -32.22 -6.48
N SER A 350 -4.44 -31.73 -5.60
CA SER A 350 -3.65 -32.48 -4.61
C SER A 350 -4.18 -32.39 -3.18
N GLY A 351 -5.34 -31.76 -2.95
CA GLY A 351 -5.88 -31.52 -1.60
C GLY A 351 -6.13 -32.81 -0.80
N VAL A 352 -5.61 -32.85 0.42
CA VAL A 352 -5.58 -34.05 1.30
C VAL A 352 -6.82 -34.17 2.16
N CYS A 353 -7.46 -33.04 2.54
CA CYS A 353 -8.60 -32.99 3.45
C CYS A 353 -9.91 -33.36 2.75
N ARG A 354 -10.45 -34.52 3.07
CA ARG A 354 -11.71 -35.03 2.52
C ARG A 354 -12.64 -35.48 3.63
N GLY A 355 -13.94 -35.42 3.36
CA GLY A 355 -14.96 -35.92 4.30
C GLY A 355 -15.92 -34.82 4.74
N LYS A 356 -16.58 -35.04 5.89
CA LYS A 356 -17.57 -34.14 6.49
C LYS A 356 -17.41 -34.09 8.02
N GLY A 357 -18.03 -33.09 8.63
CA GLY A 357 -18.09 -32.97 10.09
C GLY A 357 -16.74 -32.71 10.75
N GLN A 358 -16.54 -33.20 11.97
CA GLN A 358 -15.37 -32.88 12.78
C GLN A 358 -14.04 -33.31 12.13
N LYS A 359 -13.98 -34.46 11.51
CA LYS A 359 -12.75 -34.92 10.83
C LYS A 359 -12.28 -33.98 9.73
N LEU A 360 -13.20 -33.38 8.98
CA LEU A 360 -12.84 -32.35 7.99
C LEU A 360 -12.33 -31.07 8.67
N LYS A 361 -13.00 -30.61 9.72
CA LYS A 361 -12.58 -29.43 10.49
C LYS A 361 -11.19 -29.60 11.09
N ASP A 362 -10.88 -30.80 11.62
CA ASP A 362 -9.56 -31.08 12.19
C ASP A 362 -8.47 -31.10 11.11
N CYS A 363 -8.76 -31.69 9.96
CA CYS A 363 -7.85 -31.70 8.82
C CYS A 363 -7.54 -30.30 8.28
N LEU A 364 -8.54 -29.41 8.25
CA LEU A 364 -8.42 -28.02 7.76
C LEU A 364 -7.85 -27.04 8.79
N GLN A 365 -7.54 -27.51 9.99
CA GLN A 365 -7.05 -26.66 11.07
C GLN A 365 -5.82 -25.83 10.67
N PRO A 366 -4.83 -26.31 9.89
CA PRO A 366 -3.69 -25.50 9.46
C PRO A 366 -4.06 -24.30 8.55
N ASP A 367 -5.19 -24.38 7.83
CA ASP A 367 -5.66 -23.27 6.99
C ASP A 367 -6.17 -22.11 7.83
N ARG A 368 -6.72 -22.39 9.03
CA ARG A 368 -7.14 -21.37 10.00
C ARG A 368 -5.95 -20.85 10.76
N ARG A 369 -5.39 -19.73 10.32
CA ARG A 369 -4.16 -19.17 10.90
C ARG A 369 -4.13 -17.65 10.82
N VAL A 370 -3.24 -17.05 11.61
CA VAL A 370 -2.77 -15.68 11.42
C VAL A 370 -1.26 -15.74 11.19
N GLU A 371 -0.82 -15.17 10.11
CA GLU A 371 0.59 -15.00 9.79
C GLU A 371 1.01 -13.59 10.18
N ILE A 372 2.12 -13.48 10.89
CA ILE A 372 2.75 -12.19 11.22
C ILE A 372 4.09 -12.16 10.49
N GLU A 373 4.21 -11.24 9.57
CA GLU A 373 5.44 -10.97 8.84
C GLU A 373 6.09 -9.72 9.43
N ILE A 374 7.37 -9.78 9.71
CA ILE A 374 8.12 -8.70 10.33
C ILE A 374 9.23 -8.29 9.38
N ALA A 375 9.24 -7.02 9.00
CA ALA A 375 10.33 -6.44 8.23
C ALA A 375 11.09 -5.42 9.08
N GLY A 376 12.42 -5.47 9.06
CA GLY A 376 13.24 -4.56 9.84
C GLY A 376 14.71 -4.65 9.52
N VAL A 377 15.43 -3.63 9.95
CA VAL A 377 16.90 -3.61 9.90
C VAL A 377 17.39 -4.23 11.21
N ARG A 378 18.09 -5.33 11.12
CA ARG A 378 18.79 -5.98 12.26
C ARG A 378 20.15 -5.35 12.51
#